data_373ecba4b24061e83ad37558dc1ec97b
#
_entry.id   373ecba4b24061e83ad37558dc1ec97b
#
_cell.length_a   1.000
_cell.length_b   1.000
_cell.length_c   1.000
_cell.angle_alpha   90.00
_cell.angle_beta   90.00
_cell.angle_gamma   90.00
#
_symmetry.space_group_name_H-M   'P 1'
#
loop_
_entity.id
_entity.type
_entity.pdbx_description
1 polymer ?
#
loop_
_entity_poly.entity_id
_entity_poly.type
_entity_poly.pdbx_seq_one_letter_code
_entity_poly.pdbx_strand_id
1 'polypeptide(L)'
;MLKRVLITVLTLVILTLGALAVSADFRRAVYTMIQKFMPVEMQLTYQVDGEPLEQLPNGYSDHYVPDGFERDHEQEFEKAENFLHVYSSKESGKGYTVRCSIIQPGQQSSFDNEHTTYENVKVGDADATLGTSASENGDTVYI
;
A
#
# COMPACT_ATOMS: atom_id res chain seq x y z
N MET A 1 -34.97 27.14 -12.29
CA MET A 1 -33.54 27.05 -12.06
C MET A 1 -33.12 25.77 -11.29
N LEU A 2 -33.70 25.46 -10.14
CA LEU A 2 -33.36 24.30 -9.30
C LEU A 2 -33.34 22.95 -10.02
N LYS A 3 -34.37 22.64 -10.86
CA LYS A 3 -34.42 21.39 -11.64
C LYS A 3 -33.25 21.23 -12.62
N ARG A 4 -32.82 22.30 -13.27
CA ARG A 4 -31.66 22.25 -14.21
C ARG A 4 -30.36 22.00 -13.48
N VAL A 5 -30.16 22.65 -12.31
CA VAL A 5 -28.97 22.42 -11.46
C VAL A 5 -28.95 20.97 -10.96
N LEU A 6 -30.10 20.44 -10.49
CA LEU A 6 -30.19 19.07 -10.02
C LEU A 6 -29.84 18.05 -11.11
N ILE A 7 -30.38 18.24 -12.34
CA ILE A 7 -30.08 17.36 -13.47
C ILE A 7 -28.58 17.41 -13.81
N THR A 8 -27.99 18.60 -13.85
CA THR A 8 -26.56 18.76 -14.15
C THR A 8 -25.68 18.04 -13.10
N VAL A 9 -25.98 18.21 -11.81
CA VAL A 9 -25.25 17.55 -10.72
C VAL A 9 -25.40 16.03 -10.83
N LEU A 10 -26.62 15.53 -11.03
CA LEU A 10 -26.87 14.09 -11.18
C LEU A 10 -26.12 13.49 -12.36
N THR A 11 -26.12 14.19 -13.52
CA THR A 11 -25.38 13.75 -14.70
C THR A 11 -23.87 13.72 -14.42
N LEU A 12 -23.33 14.71 -13.73
CA LEU A 12 -21.91 14.75 -13.35
C LEU A 12 -21.53 13.56 -12.43
N VAL A 13 -22.37 13.28 -11.44
CA VAL A 13 -22.18 12.14 -10.53
C VAL A 13 -22.17 10.81 -11.29
N ILE A 14 -23.14 10.61 -12.20
CA ILE A 14 -23.21 9.38 -13.01
C ILE A 14 -21.99 9.23 -13.92
N LEU A 15 -21.53 10.30 -14.55
CA LEU A 15 -20.32 10.29 -15.38
C LEU A 15 -19.06 9.99 -14.58
N THR A 16 -18.94 10.56 -13.38
CA THR A 16 -17.81 10.30 -12.46
C THR A 16 -17.79 8.85 -12.01
N LEU A 17 -18.94 8.30 -11.58
CA LEU A 17 -19.06 6.90 -11.18
C LEU A 17 -18.79 5.96 -12.37
N GLY A 18 -19.26 6.28 -13.56
CA GLY A 18 -18.96 5.53 -14.78
C GLY A 18 -17.48 5.52 -15.12
N ALA A 19 -16.80 6.65 -15.00
CA ALA A 19 -15.35 6.75 -15.21
C ALA A 19 -14.56 5.95 -14.18
N LEU A 20 -14.96 5.96 -12.91
CA LEU A 20 -14.38 5.14 -11.85
C LEU A 20 -14.55 3.63 -12.12
N ALA A 21 -15.68 3.23 -12.70
CA ALA A 21 -15.94 1.83 -13.00
C ALA A 21 -15.09 1.28 -14.16
N VAL A 22 -14.79 2.12 -15.16
CA VAL A 22 -14.18 1.68 -16.44
C VAL A 22 -12.68 1.98 -16.51
N SER A 23 -12.19 3.06 -15.90
CA SER A 23 -10.80 3.51 -16.05
C SER A 23 -9.96 3.25 -14.81
N ALA A 24 -8.95 2.38 -14.94
CA ALA A 24 -7.96 2.14 -13.88
C ALA A 24 -7.14 3.40 -13.57
N ASP A 25 -6.79 4.17 -14.59
CA ASP A 25 -6.02 5.42 -14.42
C ASP A 25 -6.83 6.50 -13.70
N PHE A 26 -8.14 6.58 -13.97
CA PHE A 26 -9.01 7.51 -13.27
C PHE A 26 -9.20 7.11 -11.81
N ARG A 27 -9.36 5.81 -11.52
CA ARG A 27 -9.36 5.29 -10.13
C ARG A 27 -8.08 5.67 -9.41
N ARG A 28 -6.92 5.43 -10.04
CA ARG A 28 -5.60 5.77 -9.47
C ARG A 28 -5.49 7.27 -9.17
N ALA A 29 -5.91 8.13 -10.09
CA ALA A 29 -5.90 9.58 -9.90
C ALA A 29 -6.80 10.03 -8.74
N VAL A 30 -8.00 9.45 -8.60
CA VAL A 30 -8.93 9.72 -7.50
C VAL A 30 -8.34 9.22 -6.16
N TYR A 31 -7.72 8.03 -6.14
CA TYR A 31 -7.02 7.53 -4.94
C TYR A 31 -5.88 8.47 -4.52
N THR A 32 -5.04 8.88 -5.46
CA THR A 32 -3.94 9.82 -5.19
C THR A 32 -4.46 11.16 -4.66
N MET A 33 -5.60 11.62 -5.17
CA MET A 33 -6.22 12.86 -4.69
C MET A 33 -6.79 12.71 -3.28
N ILE A 34 -7.44 11.59 -2.97
CA ILE A 34 -7.96 11.31 -1.63
C ILE A 34 -6.80 11.21 -0.62
N GLN A 35 -5.71 10.53 -0.95
CA GLN A 35 -4.49 10.47 -0.15
C GLN A 35 -3.93 11.85 0.20
N LYS A 36 -4.04 12.80 -0.71
CA LYS A 36 -3.49 14.16 -0.56
C LYS A 36 -4.34 15.08 0.32
N PHE A 37 -5.62 14.76 0.53
CA PHE A 37 -6.58 15.62 1.24
C PHE A 37 -7.07 15.07 2.59
N MET A 38 -6.66 13.87 2.99
CA MET A 38 -6.97 13.32 4.32
C MET A 38 -5.94 13.82 5.34
N PRO A 39 -6.34 14.52 6.41
CA PRO A 39 -5.41 15.32 7.20
C PRO A 39 -4.49 14.56 8.17
N VAL A 40 -4.78 13.32 8.56
CA VAL A 40 -3.98 12.61 9.60
C VAL A 40 -3.65 11.16 9.23
N GLU A 41 -4.57 10.41 8.66
CA GLU A 41 -4.37 9.01 8.27
C GLU A 41 -4.84 8.77 6.85
N MET A 42 -4.01 8.09 6.07
CA MET A 42 -4.41 7.53 4.79
C MET A 42 -4.95 6.12 5.03
N GLN A 43 -6.22 5.88 4.73
CA GLN A 43 -6.81 4.55 4.70
C GLN A 43 -6.85 4.02 3.28
N LEU A 44 -6.15 2.92 3.04
CA LEU A 44 -6.30 2.13 1.83
C LEU A 44 -7.31 1.01 2.07
N THR A 45 -8.37 0.99 1.28
CA THR A 45 -9.30 -0.15 1.23
C THR A 45 -9.00 -0.95 -0.02
N TYR A 46 -8.64 -2.21 0.15
CA TYR A 46 -8.30 -3.08 -0.97
C TYR A 46 -9.56 -3.68 -1.60
N GLN A 47 -9.62 -3.61 -2.91
CA GLN A 47 -10.62 -4.32 -3.71
C GLN A 47 -9.93 -5.49 -4.39
N VAL A 48 -10.45 -6.68 -4.19
CA VAL A 48 -9.96 -7.90 -4.80
C VAL A 48 -10.98 -8.36 -5.85
N ASP A 49 -10.52 -8.51 -7.09
CA ASP A 49 -11.34 -9.06 -8.17
C ASP A 49 -11.20 -10.60 -8.13
N GLY A 50 -12.29 -11.28 -7.82
CA GLY A 50 -12.34 -12.74 -7.68
C GLY A 50 -12.21 -13.24 -6.24
N GLU A 51 -11.99 -14.54 -6.09
CA GLU A 51 -11.77 -15.16 -4.78
C GLU A 51 -10.29 -15.02 -4.37
N PRO A 52 -10.01 -14.56 -3.14
CA PRO A 52 -8.64 -14.49 -2.64
C PRO A 52 -8.04 -15.90 -2.54
N LEU A 53 -6.72 -15.97 -2.67
CA LEU A 53 -6.00 -17.22 -2.44
C LEU A 53 -6.14 -17.65 -0.97
N GLU A 54 -6.22 -18.95 -0.70
CA GLU A 54 -6.22 -19.49 0.67
C GLU A 54 -4.81 -19.54 1.26
N GLN A 55 -3.79 -19.62 0.40
CA GLN A 55 -2.38 -19.68 0.82
C GLN A 55 -1.48 -18.99 -0.19
N LEU A 56 -0.34 -18.50 0.28
CA LEU A 56 0.70 -17.95 -0.60
C LEU A 56 1.19 -19.05 -1.56
N PRO A 57 1.46 -18.72 -2.83
CA PRO A 57 2.02 -19.68 -3.78
C PRO A 57 3.32 -20.27 -3.28
N ASN A 58 3.58 -21.54 -3.59
CA ASN A 58 4.82 -22.22 -3.24
C ASN A 58 6.04 -21.45 -3.77
N GLY A 59 7.03 -21.23 -2.91
CA GLY A 59 8.23 -20.48 -3.25
C GLY A 59 8.07 -18.96 -3.24
N TYR A 60 6.92 -18.45 -2.80
CA TYR A 60 6.73 -17.03 -2.61
C TYR A 60 7.41 -16.59 -1.31
N SER A 61 8.60 -16.02 -1.45
CA SER A 61 9.46 -15.57 -0.35
C SER A 61 10.39 -14.47 -0.84
N ASP A 62 11.06 -13.80 0.09
CA ASP A 62 12.17 -12.92 -0.20
C ASP A 62 13.42 -13.75 -0.57
N HIS A 63 14.00 -13.48 -1.72
CA HIS A 63 15.14 -14.22 -2.25
C HIS A 63 16.46 -13.44 -2.21
N TYR A 64 16.42 -12.21 -1.68
CA TYR A 64 17.60 -11.35 -1.62
C TYR A 64 17.77 -10.77 -0.22
N VAL A 65 18.95 -10.95 0.33
CA VAL A 65 19.37 -10.30 1.57
C VAL A 65 20.59 -9.44 1.25
N PRO A 66 20.56 -8.13 1.50
CA PRO A 66 21.71 -7.27 1.31
C PRO A 66 22.90 -7.70 2.17
N ASP A 67 24.12 -7.49 1.65
CA ASP A 67 25.35 -7.79 2.39
C ASP A 67 25.37 -7.09 3.76
N GLY A 68 25.76 -7.81 4.79
CA GLY A 68 25.84 -7.30 6.17
C GLY A 68 24.53 -7.34 6.95
N PHE A 69 23.45 -7.85 6.36
CA PHE A 69 22.19 -8.11 7.07
C PHE A 69 22.02 -9.60 7.38
N GLU A 70 21.51 -9.91 8.54
CA GLU A 70 21.18 -11.26 8.99
C GLU A 70 19.69 -11.33 9.37
N ARG A 71 19.06 -12.47 9.09
CA ARG A 71 17.66 -12.72 9.42
C ARG A 71 17.53 -12.96 10.93
N ASP A 72 16.56 -12.28 11.56
CA ASP A 72 16.24 -12.43 12.98
C ASP A 72 15.06 -13.40 13.13
N HIS A 73 15.38 -14.65 13.43
CA HIS A 73 14.40 -15.72 13.58
C HIS A 73 13.54 -15.63 14.86
N GLU A 74 13.87 -14.76 15.80
CA GLU A 74 13.07 -14.58 17.01
C GLU A 74 11.88 -13.62 16.78
N GLN A 75 11.99 -12.74 15.80
CA GLN A 75 10.97 -11.72 15.52
C GLN A 75 10.15 -12.00 14.27
N GLU A 76 10.37 -13.11 13.59
CA GLU A 76 9.68 -13.48 12.37
C GLU A 76 8.47 -14.39 12.62
N PHE A 77 7.60 -14.45 11.64
CA PHE A 77 6.58 -15.49 11.56
C PHE A 77 6.28 -15.88 10.09
N GLU A 78 5.90 -17.13 9.90
CA GLU A 78 5.39 -17.65 8.63
C GLU A 78 4.08 -18.40 8.87
N LYS A 79 3.06 -18.08 8.06
CA LYS A 79 1.77 -18.74 8.00
C LYS A 79 1.39 -19.02 6.55
N ALA A 80 0.37 -19.82 6.33
CA ALA A 80 -0.07 -20.14 4.97
C ALA A 80 -0.42 -18.88 4.14
N GLU A 81 -1.05 -17.89 4.78
CA GLU A 81 -1.54 -16.68 4.11
C GLU A 81 -0.65 -15.45 4.24
N ASN A 82 0.37 -15.48 5.11
CA ASN A 82 1.26 -14.32 5.29
C ASN A 82 2.58 -14.69 5.97
N PHE A 83 3.60 -13.87 5.73
CA PHE A 83 4.85 -13.91 6.48
C PHE A 83 5.35 -12.52 6.83
N LEU A 84 6.17 -12.45 7.86
CA LEU A 84 7.00 -11.32 8.25
C LEU A 84 8.41 -11.82 8.49
N HIS A 85 9.37 -11.32 7.71
CA HIS A 85 10.79 -11.58 7.92
C HIS A 85 11.46 -10.30 8.40
N VAL A 86 12.29 -10.42 9.41
CA VAL A 86 13.01 -9.31 10.03
C VAL A 86 14.50 -9.49 9.78
N TYR A 87 15.15 -8.43 9.38
CA TYR A 87 16.58 -8.41 9.08
C TYR A 87 17.25 -7.28 9.83
N SER A 88 18.42 -7.55 10.39
CA SER A 88 19.22 -6.57 11.12
C SER A 88 20.68 -6.65 10.74
N SER A 89 21.38 -5.53 10.81
CA SER A 89 22.82 -5.43 10.63
C SER A 89 23.43 -4.94 11.92
N LYS A 90 24.27 -5.76 12.53
CA LYS A 90 25.03 -5.42 13.74
C LYS A 90 26.05 -4.31 13.50
N GLU A 91 26.59 -4.24 12.28
CA GLU A 91 27.60 -3.27 11.90
C GLU A 91 27.02 -1.86 11.74
N SER A 92 25.88 -1.75 11.02
CA SER A 92 25.26 -0.44 10.75
C SER A 92 24.22 -0.03 11.80
N GLY A 93 23.76 -0.97 12.64
CA GLY A 93 22.65 -0.76 13.57
C GLY A 93 21.29 -0.58 12.87
N LYS A 94 21.22 -0.83 11.57
CA LYS A 94 20.01 -0.71 10.75
C LYS A 94 19.27 -2.04 10.64
N GLY A 95 17.97 -1.97 10.36
CA GLY A 95 17.14 -3.14 10.08
C GLY A 95 16.10 -2.84 9.01
N TYR A 96 15.55 -3.89 8.45
CA TYR A 96 14.36 -3.81 7.59
C TYR A 96 13.48 -5.05 7.81
N THR A 97 12.23 -4.92 7.40
CA THR A 97 11.28 -6.02 7.42
C THR A 97 10.70 -6.25 6.04
N VAL A 98 10.48 -7.51 5.70
CA VAL A 98 9.71 -7.91 4.52
C VAL A 98 8.43 -8.55 5.00
N ARG A 99 7.30 -7.96 4.63
CA ARG A 99 5.98 -8.49 4.94
C ARG A 99 5.24 -8.81 3.64
N CYS A 100 4.73 -10.00 3.56
CA CYS A 100 3.83 -10.40 2.49
C CYS A 100 2.54 -10.96 3.09
N SER A 101 1.40 -10.63 2.50
CA SER A 101 0.12 -11.15 2.93
C SER A 101 -0.87 -11.21 1.78
N ILE A 102 -1.72 -12.22 1.78
CA ILE A 102 -2.88 -12.29 0.92
C ILE A 102 -3.87 -11.23 1.39
N ILE A 103 -4.27 -10.38 0.44
CA ILE A 103 -5.22 -9.31 0.71
C ILE A 103 -6.65 -9.87 0.62
N GLN A 104 -7.46 -9.58 1.64
CA GLN A 104 -8.87 -9.93 1.67
C GLN A 104 -9.74 -8.79 1.14
N PRO A 105 -10.89 -9.07 0.52
CA PRO A 105 -11.83 -8.05 0.08
C PRO A 105 -12.26 -7.17 1.24
N GLY A 106 -12.15 -5.85 1.06
CA GLY A 106 -12.49 -4.87 2.09
C GLY A 106 -11.46 -4.72 3.22
N GLN A 107 -10.32 -5.40 3.14
CA GLN A 107 -9.21 -5.18 4.05
C GLN A 107 -8.77 -3.71 3.97
N GLN A 108 -8.44 -3.14 5.13
CA GLN A 108 -7.98 -1.76 5.24
C GLN A 108 -6.58 -1.71 5.83
N SER A 109 -5.78 -0.81 5.30
CA SER A 109 -4.49 -0.43 5.90
C SER A 109 -4.48 1.07 6.13
N SER A 110 -4.05 1.47 7.33
CA SER A 110 -3.87 2.87 7.70
C SER A 110 -2.39 3.22 7.67
N PHE A 111 -2.09 4.37 7.08
CA PHE A 111 -0.74 4.90 6.98
C PHE A 111 -0.72 6.32 7.53
N ASP A 112 0.35 6.68 8.24
CA ASP A 112 0.59 8.04 8.69
C ASP A 112 0.77 8.97 7.49
N ASN A 113 -0.03 10.03 7.43
CA ASN A 113 0.02 11.04 6.38
C ASN A 113 0.52 12.40 6.90
N GLU A 114 0.76 12.51 8.19
CA GLU A 114 1.23 13.75 8.83
C GLU A 114 2.75 13.87 8.76
N HIS A 115 3.46 12.74 8.98
CA HIS A 115 4.92 12.72 9.04
C HIS A 115 5.56 11.91 7.90
N THR A 116 4.76 11.38 6.98
CA THR A 116 5.23 10.52 5.89
C THR A 116 4.94 11.14 4.53
N THR A 117 5.96 11.22 3.71
CA THR A 117 5.85 11.61 2.29
C THR A 117 5.72 10.37 1.43
N TYR A 118 4.75 10.35 0.52
CA TYR A 118 4.49 9.22 -0.38
C TYR A 118 4.76 9.58 -1.83
N GLU A 119 5.40 8.68 -2.55
CA GLU A 119 5.65 8.80 -3.98
C GLU A 119 5.42 7.46 -4.70
N ASN A 120 4.93 7.53 -5.94
CA ASN A 120 4.74 6.34 -6.76
C ASN A 120 6.07 5.96 -7.41
N VAL A 121 6.46 4.71 -7.22
CA VAL A 121 7.71 4.16 -7.76
C VAL A 121 7.42 2.86 -8.53
N LYS A 122 8.44 2.34 -9.20
CA LYS A 122 8.43 1.02 -9.81
C LYS A 122 9.38 0.09 -9.07
N VAL A 123 8.92 -1.13 -8.79
CA VAL A 123 9.76 -2.23 -8.30
C VAL A 123 9.67 -3.35 -9.33
N GLY A 124 10.70 -3.48 -10.17
CA GLY A 124 10.62 -4.26 -11.39
C GLY A 124 9.53 -3.71 -12.31
N ASP A 125 8.57 -4.55 -12.71
CA ASP A 125 7.43 -4.15 -13.53
C ASP A 125 6.19 -3.75 -12.71
N ALA A 126 6.23 -3.93 -11.38
CA ALA A 126 5.12 -3.61 -10.50
C ALA A 126 5.08 -2.13 -10.09
N ASP A 127 3.87 -1.57 -10.00
CA ASP A 127 3.64 -0.27 -9.39
C ASP A 127 3.71 -0.42 -7.87
N ALA A 128 4.44 0.48 -7.21
CA ALA A 128 4.60 0.52 -5.77
C ALA A 128 4.47 1.94 -5.22
N THR A 129 4.25 2.07 -3.93
CA THR A 129 4.23 3.36 -3.24
C THR A 129 5.34 3.39 -2.21
N LEU A 130 6.30 4.28 -2.41
CA LEU A 130 7.37 4.56 -1.46
C LEU A 130 6.89 5.58 -0.44
N GLY A 131 6.90 5.22 0.83
CA GLY A 131 6.66 6.13 1.95
C GLY A 131 7.96 6.40 2.69
N THR A 132 8.28 7.67 2.91
CA THR A 132 9.43 8.10 3.71
C THR A 132 8.94 8.90 4.90
N SER A 133 9.19 8.41 6.10
CA SER A 133 8.89 9.09 7.36
C SER A 133 10.17 9.57 8.01
N ALA A 134 10.25 10.87 8.28
CA ALA A 134 11.35 11.46 9.05
C ALA A 134 11.10 11.24 10.55
N SER A 135 12.06 10.68 11.26
CA SER A 135 12.03 10.54 12.72
C SER A 135 13.28 11.13 13.35
N GLU A 136 13.20 11.44 14.66
CA GLU A 136 14.36 11.95 15.43
C GLU A 136 15.54 10.97 15.44
N ASN A 137 15.27 9.68 15.25
CA ASN A 137 16.28 8.60 15.28
C ASN A 137 16.72 8.14 13.86
N GLY A 138 16.26 8.79 12.83
CA GLY A 138 16.55 8.48 11.43
C GLY A 138 15.28 8.28 10.59
N ASP A 139 15.47 8.25 9.28
CA ASP A 139 14.36 8.07 8.35
C ASP A 139 13.92 6.60 8.28
N THR A 140 12.60 6.39 8.26
CA THR A 140 11.99 5.09 8.01
C THR A 140 11.39 5.08 6.61
N VAL A 141 11.67 4.04 5.84
CA VAL A 141 11.20 3.90 4.46
C VAL A 141 10.26 2.72 4.35
N TYR A 142 9.14 2.89 3.65
CA TYR A 142 8.15 1.86 3.34
C TYR A 142 8.01 1.74 1.82
N ILE A 143 7.80 0.54 1.32
CA ILE A 143 7.55 0.27 -0.10
C ILE A 143 6.31 -0.62 -0.21
#